data_74eb945b25d5206b37616b5dbdd8bd8f
#
_entry.id   74eb945b25d5206b37616b5dbdd8bd8f
#
_cell.length_a   1.000
_cell.length_b   1.000
_cell.length_c   1.000
_cell.angle_alpha   90.00
_cell.angle_beta   90.00
_cell.angle_gamma   90.00
#
_symmetry.space_group_name_H-M   'P 1'
#
loop_
_entity.id
_entity.type
_entity.pdbx_description
1 polymer ?
#
loop_
_entity_poly.entity_id
_entity_poly.type
_entity_poly.pdbx_seq_one_letter_code
_entity_poly.pdbx_strand_id
1 'polypeptide(L)'
;MNITTLAEFAARGEQPEILFWVGCAGSFDDRARKVTLAFTRILSAADIRYAVLGTEETCTGDPARRAGNEFLFQMQAANNIQLLDGYGVKKIVTACPHCFNTMKNEYPVLGGNYEVIHHVTLLQQLINEGRIKLKEGGSFKGKRITYHDSCYLGRVNGIYEAPRAVLQALDAELVEMKRSRAHGLCCGAGGAQMFKEPEKGNKDINSERADEALGLQPAAVAVACPFCMTMLRDGVKSREKEQEVQVLDIAELVAESLVK
;
A
#
# COMPACT_ATOMS: atom_id res chain seq x y z
N MET A 1 21.46 -0.33 2.69
CA MET A 1 20.73 -1.36 1.92
C MET A 1 20.87 -0.99 0.47
N ASN A 2 21.45 -1.86 -0.35
CA ASN A 2 21.63 -1.59 -1.78
C ASN A 2 20.39 -2.15 -2.50
N ILE A 3 19.56 -1.27 -3.07
CA ILE A 3 18.37 -1.68 -3.82
C ILE A 3 18.77 -1.77 -5.28
N THR A 4 18.67 -2.97 -5.85
CA THR A 4 19.07 -3.25 -7.24
C THR A 4 17.92 -2.93 -8.19
N THR A 5 18.22 -2.24 -9.28
CA THR A 5 17.23 -1.94 -10.31
C THR A 5 17.07 -3.10 -11.28
N LEU A 6 15.95 -3.12 -12.01
CA LEU A 6 15.71 -4.13 -13.04
C LEU A 6 16.72 -4.05 -14.18
N ALA A 7 17.14 -2.83 -14.55
CA ALA A 7 18.21 -2.60 -15.52
C ALA A 7 19.56 -3.22 -15.07
N GLU A 8 19.90 -3.10 -13.77
CA GLU A 8 21.11 -3.74 -13.23
C GLU A 8 21.03 -5.27 -13.23
N PHE A 9 19.85 -5.86 -12.96
CA PHE A 9 19.62 -7.30 -13.11
C PHE A 9 19.82 -7.73 -14.57
N ALA A 10 19.19 -7.02 -15.51
CA ALA A 10 19.31 -7.30 -16.94
C ALA A 10 20.76 -7.21 -17.45
N ALA A 11 21.51 -6.19 -16.99
CA ALA A 11 22.92 -6.02 -17.35
C ALA A 11 23.81 -7.19 -16.88
N ARG A 12 23.39 -7.92 -15.84
CA ARG A 12 24.07 -9.13 -15.36
C ARG A 12 23.53 -10.44 -15.97
N GLY A 13 22.52 -10.36 -16.84
CA GLY A 13 21.82 -11.53 -17.37
C GLY A 13 21.01 -12.29 -16.33
N GLU A 14 20.63 -11.63 -15.24
CA GLU A 14 19.86 -12.19 -14.13
C GLU A 14 18.41 -11.73 -14.17
N GLN A 15 17.53 -12.48 -13.47
CA GLN A 15 16.13 -12.11 -13.28
C GLN A 15 15.81 -12.10 -11.80
N PRO A 16 15.09 -11.07 -11.30
CA PRO A 16 14.54 -11.07 -9.95
C PRO A 16 13.35 -12.04 -9.85
N GLU A 17 13.03 -12.47 -8.63
CA GLU A 17 11.81 -13.25 -8.36
C GLU A 17 10.55 -12.41 -8.49
N ILE A 18 10.66 -11.12 -8.16
CA ILE A 18 9.54 -10.19 -8.15
C ILE A 18 10.00 -8.75 -8.43
N LEU A 19 9.21 -8.01 -9.19
CA LEU A 19 9.36 -6.57 -9.31
C LEU A 19 8.58 -5.88 -8.18
N PHE A 20 9.25 -5.04 -7.40
CA PHE A 20 8.57 -4.13 -6.48
C PHE A 20 8.25 -2.83 -7.22
N TRP A 21 6.98 -2.68 -7.59
CA TRP A 21 6.45 -1.43 -8.12
C TRP A 21 6.22 -0.45 -6.96
N VAL A 22 7.08 0.55 -6.86
CA VAL A 22 7.11 1.51 -5.74
C VAL A 22 5.93 2.48 -5.81
N GLY A 23 5.57 2.93 -7.00
CA GLY A 23 4.53 3.91 -7.24
C GLY A 23 4.97 5.35 -6.96
N CYS A 24 4.23 6.31 -7.51
CA CYS A 24 4.55 7.73 -7.39
C CYS A 24 4.57 8.20 -5.91
N ALA A 25 3.62 7.78 -5.10
CA ALA A 25 3.61 8.14 -3.68
C ALA A 25 4.82 7.57 -2.95
N GLY A 26 5.15 6.27 -3.14
CA GLY A 26 6.30 5.63 -2.52
C GLY A 26 7.65 6.21 -2.95
N SER A 27 7.70 6.89 -4.10
CA SER A 27 8.91 7.53 -4.63
C SER A 27 9.06 8.99 -4.18
N PHE A 28 7.97 9.77 -4.15
CA PHE A 28 8.03 11.23 -4.02
C PHE A 28 7.42 11.80 -2.74
N ASP A 29 6.55 11.06 -2.04
CA ASP A 29 6.01 11.49 -0.75
C ASP A 29 6.92 11.02 0.39
N ASP A 30 7.42 11.96 1.20
CA ASP A 30 8.37 11.65 2.29
C ASP A 30 7.81 10.67 3.32
N ARG A 31 6.50 10.68 3.52
CA ARG A 31 5.86 9.75 4.46
C ARG A 31 5.72 8.36 3.84
N ALA A 32 5.29 8.27 2.59
CA ALA A 32 5.15 7.00 1.89
C ALA A 32 6.52 6.36 1.57
N ARG A 33 7.59 7.14 1.41
CA ARG A 33 8.97 6.62 1.29
C ARG A 33 9.39 5.77 2.50
N LYS A 34 8.88 6.08 3.70
CA LYS A 34 9.13 5.23 4.89
C LYS A 34 8.51 3.85 4.74
N VAL A 35 7.32 3.77 4.12
CA VAL A 35 6.67 2.49 3.79
C VAL A 35 7.50 1.71 2.78
N THR A 36 7.98 2.37 1.72
CA THR A 36 8.89 1.78 0.73
C THR A 36 10.11 1.16 1.41
N LEU A 37 10.80 1.91 2.28
CA LEU A 37 11.97 1.43 3.01
C LEU A 37 11.64 0.30 4.00
N ALA A 38 10.49 0.37 4.66
CA ALA A 38 10.03 -0.70 5.54
C ALA A 38 9.79 -1.99 4.76
N PHE A 39 9.10 -1.89 3.62
CA PHE A 39 8.80 -3.05 2.80
C PHE A 39 10.05 -3.66 2.16
N THR A 40 11.01 -2.86 1.70
CA THR A 40 12.31 -3.37 1.20
C THR A 40 13.10 -4.12 2.27
N ARG A 41 13.05 -3.67 3.54
CA ARG A 41 13.65 -4.41 4.68
C ARG A 41 12.99 -5.77 4.87
N ILE A 42 11.68 -5.84 4.73
CA ILE A 42 10.93 -7.10 4.85
C ILE A 42 11.29 -8.06 3.72
N LEU A 43 11.32 -7.58 2.46
CA LEU A 43 11.72 -8.39 1.31
C LEU A 43 13.13 -8.96 1.48
N SER A 44 14.06 -8.13 1.97
CA SER A 44 15.44 -8.58 2.25
C SER A 44 15.49 -9.58 3.41
N ALA A 45 14.71 -9.38 4.47
CA ALA A 45 14.66 -10.30 5.61
C ALA A 45 14.03 -11.67 5.22
N ALA A 46 13.15 -11.67 4.22
CA ALA A 46 12.53 -12.87 3.66
C ALA A 46 13.41 -13.56 2.59
N ASP A 47 14.62 -13.06 2.34
CA ASP A 47 15.51 -13.55 1.26
C ASP A 47 14.81 -13.60 -0.10
N ILE A 48 14.08 -12.56 -0.45
CA ILE A 48 13.43 -12.40 -1.75
C ILE A 48 14.37 -11.59 -2.65
N ARG A 49 14.72 -12.14 -3.81
CA ARG A 49 15.42 -11.39 -4.86
C ARG A 49 14.45 -10.50 -5.61
N TYR A 50 14.36 -9.24 -5.21
CA TYR A 50 13.49 -8.26 -5.84
C TYR A 50 14.29 -7.19 -6.57
N ALA A 51 13.65 -6.56 -7.56
CA ALA A 51 14.14 -5.36 -8.24
C ALA A 51 13.12 -4.24 -8.13
N VAL A 52 13.58 -3.02 -8.35
CA VAL A 52 12.74 -1.84 -8.62
C VAL A 52 13.05 -1.31 -10.02
N LEU A 53 12.16 -0.52 -10.61
CA LEU A 53 12.45 0.14 -11.90
C LEU A 53 13.35 1.37 -11.75
N GLY A 54 13.36 1.98 -10.55
CA GLY A 54 14.11 3.22 -10.32
C GLY A 54 13.57 4.37 -11.17
N THR A 55 14.45 5.03 -11.92
CA THR A 55 14.07 6.19 -12.75
C THR A 55 13.24 5.84 -13.98
N GLU A 56 13.13 4.55 -14.33
CA GLU A 56 12.27 4.09 -15.43
C GLU A 56 10.80 3.92 -15.00
N GLU A 57 10.52 3.92 -13.68
CA GLU A 57 9.16 3.79 -13.18
C GLU A 57 8.35 5.07 -13.41
N THR A 58 7.19 4.94 -14.05
CA THR A 58 6.25 6.03 -14.24
C THR A 58 4.92 5.75 -13.52
N CYS A 59 3.96 6.68 -13.58
CA CYS A 59 2.64 6.45 -12.98
C CYS A 59 1.89 5.34 -13.73
N THR A 60 1.15 4.50 -13.02
CA THR A 60 0.27 3.49 -13.64
C THR A 60 -0.89 4.07 -14.45
N GLY A 61 -1.16 5.37 -14.31
CA GLY A 61 -2.28 6.04 -14.97
C GLY A 61 -3.60 6.05 -14.18
N ASP A 62 -3.66 5.40 -13.01
CA ASP A 62 -4.89 5.39 -12.20
C ASP A 62 -5.46 6.79 -11.94
N PRO A 63 -4.70 7.79 -11.47
CA PRO A 63 -5.24 9.12 -11.23
C PRO A 63 -5.80 9.79 -12.48
N ALA A 64 -5.14 9.61 -13.62
CA ALA A 64 -5.60 10.16 -14.90
C ALA A 64 -6.96 9.54 -15.30
N ARG A 65 -7.06 8.22 -15.21
CA ARG A 65 -8.31 7.49 -15.53
C ARG A 65 -9.44 7.89 -14.59
N ARG A 66 -9.18 7.97 -13.26
CA ARG A 66 -10.19 8.38 -12.27
C ARG A 66 -10.62 9.84 -12.45
N ALA A 67 -9.75 10.70 -12.99
CA ALA A 67 -10.07 12.08 -13.35
C ALA A 67 -10.78 12.22 -14.71
N GLY A 68 -11.01 11.12 -15.45
CA GLY A 68 -11.69 11.10 -16.74
C GLY A 68 -10.77 11.32 -17.94
N ASN A 69 -9.44 11.34 -17.74
CA ASN A 69 -8.48 11.46 -18.83
C ASN A 69 -8.02 10.07 -19.31
N GLU A 70 -8.90 9.41 -20.08
CA GLU A 70 -8.65 8.07 -20.62
C GLU A 70 -7.46 8.03 -21.58
N PHE A 71 -7.25 9.08 -22.38
CA PHE A 71 -6.13 9.16 -23.32
C PHE A 71 -4.78 9.12 -22.58
N LEU A 72 -4.63 9.93 -21.53
CA LEU A 72 -3.41 9.93 -20.72
C LEU A 72 -3.20 8.60 -20.01
N PHE A 73 -4.28 7.99 -19.50
CA PHE A 73 -4.22 6.67 -18.90
C PHE A 73 -3.66 5.63 -19.89
N GLN A 74 -4.23 5.56 -21.09
CA GLN A 74 -3.81 4.58 -22.10
C GLN A 74 -2.37 4.79 -22.56
N MET A 75 -1.92 6.03 -22.71
CA MET A 75 -0.53 6.32 -23.02
C MET A 75 0.43 5.83 -21.93
N GLN A 76 0.12 6.14 -20.66
CA GLN A 76 0.94 5.70 -19.52
C GLN A 76 0.95 4.19 -19.39
N ALA A 77 -0.21 3.54 -19.53
CA ALA A 77 -0.34 2.09 -19.46
C ALA A 77 0.45 1.39 -20.58
N ALA A 78 0.33 1.87 -21.83
CA ALA A 78 1.06 1.31 -22.98
C ALA A 78 2.58 1.40 -22.78
N ASN A 79 3.08 2.54 -22.32
CA ASN A 79 4.51 2.73 -22.06
C ASN A 79 4.99 1.77 -20.94
N ASN A 80 4.23 1.65 -19.85
CA ASN A 80 4.57 0.74 -18.76
C ASN A 80 4.53 -0.73 -19.20
N ILE A 81 3.54 -1.13 -19.99
CA ILE A 81 3.42 -2.48 -20.53
C ILE A 81 4.63 -2.79 -21.44
N GLN A 82 4.97 -1.89 -22.35
CA GLN A 82 6.14 -2.05 -23.22
C GLN A 82 7.43 -2.22 -22.41
N LEU A 83 7.63 -1.42 -21.36
CA LEU A 83 8.80 -1.52 -20.49
C LEU A 83 8.84 -2.85 -19.74
N LEU A 84 7.73 -3.23 -19.10
CA LEU A 84 7.63 -4.47 -18.31
C LEU A 84 7.82 -5.72 -19.18
N ASP A 85 7.24 -5.72 -20.38
CA ASP A 85 7.39 -6.83 -21.35
C ASP A 85 8.81 -6.89 -21.90
N GLY A 86 9.45 -5.74 -22.15
CA GLY A 86 10.84 -5.66 -22.59
C GLY A 86 11.82 -6.27 -21.58
N TYR A 87 11.54 -6.17 -20.28
CA TYR A 87 12.31 -6.85 -19.23
C TYR A 87 11.82 -8.27 -18.91
N GLY A 88 10.73 -8.73 -19.52
CA GLY A 88 10.15 -10.05 -19.26
C GLY A 88 9.54 -10.21 -17.88
N VAL A 89 9.07 -9.13 -17.27
CA VAL A 89 8.45 -9.14 -15.94
C VAL A 89 7.22 -10.04 -15.93
N LYS A 90 7.10 -10.90 -14.90
CA LYS A 90 5.96 -11.81 -14.72
C LYS A 90 5.20 -11.52 -13.42
N LYS A 91 5.92 -11.15 -12.36
CA LYS A 91 5.36 -10.99 -11.03
C LYS A 91 5.69 -9.61 -10.46
N ILE A 92 4.66 -8.93 -9.95
CA ILE A 92 4.75 -7.57 -9.43
C ILE A 92 4.14 -7.52 -8.03
N VAL A 93 4.82 -6.85 -7.10
CA VAL A 93 4.24 -6.48 -5.81
C VAL A 93 4.20 -4.96 -5.68
N THR A 94 3.15 -4.43 -5.08
CA THR A 94 3.03 -2.99 -4.81
C THR A 94 2.33 -2.73 -3.47
N ALA A 95 2.69 -1.62 -2.81
CA ALA A 95 2.03 -1.17 -1.58
C ALA A 95 0.83 -0.26 -1.84
N CYS A 96 0.55 0.08 -3.11
CA CYS A 96 -0.57 0.94 -3.47
C CYS A 96 -1.72 0.12 -4.08
N PRO A 97 -2.91 0.08 -3.44
CA PRO A 97 -4.07 -0.64 -3.99
C PRO A 97 -4.56 -0.09 -5.32
N HIS A 98 -4.32 1.19 -5.61
CA HIS A 98 -4.65 1.80 -6.89
C HIS A 98 -3.75 1.23 -7.99
N CYS A 99 -2.42 1.22 -7.79
CA CYS A 99 -1.48 0.58 -8.72
C CYS A 99 -1.79 -0.92 -8.87
N PHE A 100 -2.06 -1.61 -7.75
CA PHE A 100 -2.45 -3.01 -7.75
C PHE A 100 -3.68 -3.27 -8.63
N ASN A 101 -4.75 -2.50 -8.42
CA ASN A 101 -5.98 -2.64 -9.20
C ASN A 101 -5.76 -2.38 -10.69
N THR A 102 -5.07 -1.29 -11.00
CA THR A 102 -4.83 -0.86 -12.39
C THR A 102 -4.01 -1.90 -13.16
N MET A 103 -2.90 -2.36 -12.59
CA MET A 103 -2.05 -3.36 -13.26
C MET A 103 -2.73 -4.74 -13.33
N LYS A 104 -3.49 -5.14 -12.31
CA LYS A 104 -4.16 -6.44 -12.26
C LYS A 104 -5.40 -6.52 -13.15
N ASN A 105 -6.26 -5.49 -13.09
CA ASN A 105 -7.61 -5.56 -13.63
C ASN A 105 -7.80 -4.72 -14.89
N GLU A 106 -6.96 -3.71 -15.13
CA GLU A 106 -7.14 -2.75 -16.23
C GLU A 106 -6.08 -2.90 -17.33
N TYR A 107 -4.81 -3.21 -16.99
CA TYR A 107 -3.77 -3.46 -17.99
C TYR A 107 -4.04 -4.68 -18.90
N PRO A 108 -4.71 -5.76 -18.46
CA PRO A 108 -5.00 -6.89 -19.35
C PRO A 108 -5.79 -6.52 -20.61
N VAL A 109 -6.66 -5.51 -20.55
CA VAL A 109 -7.40 -5.01 -21.73
C VAL A 109 -6.47 -4.36 -22.76
N LEU A 110 -5.29 -3.88 -22.31
CA LEU A 110 -4.26 -3.27 -23.14
C LEU A 110 -3.10 -4.22 -23.46
N GLY A 111 -3.22 -5.50 -23.11
CA GLY A 111 -2.23 -6.54 -23.38
C GLY A 111 -1.25 -6.84 -22.23
N GLY A 112 -1.24 -6.05 -21.15
CA GLY A 112 -0.33 -6.24 -20.00
C GLY A 112 -0.86 -7.29 -19.02
N ASN A 113 -0.29 -8.49 -19.04
CA ASN A 113 -0.74 -9.62 -18.22
C ASN A 113 0.36 -10.03 -17.22
N TYR A 114 0.18 -9.66 -15.95
CA TYR A 114 1.14 -9.91 -14.86
C TYR A 114 0.46 -10.55 -13.66
N GLU A 115 1.19 -11.36 -12.91
CA GLU A 115 0.79 -11.73 -11.55
C GLU A 115 1.03 -10.53 -10.64
N VAL A 116 -0.02 -9.79 -10.29
CA VAL A 116 0.11 -8.62 -9.42
C VAL A 116 -0.40 -8.97 -8.02
N ILE A 117 0.43 -8.68 -7.02
CA ILE A 117 0.16 -8.97 -5.60
C ILE A 117 0.20 -7.65 -4.82
N HIS A 118 -0.76 -7.44 -3.94
CA HIS A 118 -0.67 -6.34 -2.98
C HIS A 118 0.26 -6.74 -1.80
N HIS A 119 1.02 -5.79 -1.28
CA HIS A 119 2.04 -6.07 -0.26
C HIS A 119 1.49 -6.78 0.98
N VAL A 120 0.28 -6.45 1.45
CA VAL A 120 -0.31 -7.14 2.62
C VAL A 120 -0.58 -8.62 2.39
N THR A 121 -0.94 -9.00 1.15
CA THR A 121 -1.11 -10.40 0.77
C THR A 121 0.22 -11.14 0.79
N LEU A 122 1.28 -10.51 0.26
CA LEU A 122 2.63 -11.07 0.33
C LEU A 122 3.12 -11.17 1.78
N LEU A 123 2.88 -10.16 2.62
CA LEU A 123 3.23 -10.21 4.05
C LEU A 123 2.56 -11.38 4.76
N GLN A 124 1.26 -11.58 4.54
CA GLN A 124 0.54 -12.72 5.09
C GLN A 124 1.16 -14.06 4.66
N GLN A 125 1.49 -14.20 3.36
CA GLN A 125 2.13 -15.39 2.83
C GLN A 125 3.48 -15.64 3.51
N LEU A 126 4.35 -14.63 3.58
CA LEU A 126 5.68 -14.74 4.19
C LEU A 126 5.64 -15.09 5.68
N ILE A 127 4.65 -14.59 6.43
CA ILE A 127 4.42 -14.95 7.83
C ILE A 127 3.98 -16.41 7.92
N ASN A 128 3.00 -16.83 7.13
CA ASN A 128 2.46 -18.18 7.14
C ASN A 128 3.51 -19.25 6.73
N GLU A 129 4.38 -18.91 5.79
CA GLU A 129 5.49 -19.76 5.33
C GLU A 129 6.69 -19.76 6.30
N GLY A 130 6.67 -18.90 7.33
CA GLY A 130 7.77 -18.74 8.27
C GLY A 130 9.03 -18.10 7.67
N ARG A 131 8.91 -17.47 6.50
CA ARG A 131 10.01 -16.75 5.83
C ARG A 131 10.37 -15.45 6.53
N ILE A 132 9.42 -14.85 7.25
CA ILE A 132 9.68 -13.76 8.20
C ILE A 132 9.21 -14.18 9.58
N LYS A 133 9.99 -13.82 10.60
CA LYS A 133 9.66 -14.09 12.00
C LYS A 133 9.43 -12.78 12.73
N LEU A 134 8.32 -12.71 13.44
CA LEU A 134 7.97 -11.56 14.26
C LEU A 134 8.41 -11.81 15.71
N LYS A 135 8.85 -10.75 16.39
CA LYS A 135 9.27 -10.84 17.79
C LYS A 135 8.08 -11.15 18.68
N GLU A 136 8.20 -12.21 19.47
CA GLU A 136 7.28 -12.44 20.58
C GLU A 136 7.34 -11.26 21.56
N GLY A 137 6.17 -10.73 21.95
CA GLY A 137 6.12 -9.56 22.83
C GLY A 137 6.63 -8.27 22.21
N GLY A 138 6.57 -8.14 20.88
CA GLY A 138 7.03 -6.97 20.12
C GLY A 138 6.29 -5.66 20.47
N SER A 139 6.67 -4.58 19.78
CA SER A 139 6.23 -3.19 20.06
C SER A 139 4.72 -3.00 20.07
N PHE A 140 3.96 -3.90 19.43
CA PHE A 140 2.51 -3.78 19.26
C PHE A 140 1.70 -4.76 20.09
N LYS A 141 2.36 -5.65 20.86
CA LYS A 141 1.67 -6.62 21.73
C LYS A 141 0.69 -5.94 22.68
N GLY A 142 -0.58 -6.34 22.61
CA GLY A 142 -1.65 -5.80 23.44
C GLY A 142 -2.01 -4.33 23.17
N LYS A 143 -1.37 -3.68 22.18
CA LYS A 143 -1.77 -2.34 21.78
C LYS A 143 -3.03 -2.39 20.93
N ARG A 144 -3.97 -1.51 21.23
CA ARG A 144 -5.19 -1.35 20.44
C ARG A 144 -4.85 -0.72 19.10
N ILE A 145 -5.09 -1.44 18.02
CA ILE A 145 -4.90 -0.95 16.64
C ILE A 145 -6.23 -1.05 15.92
N THR A 146 -6.63 -0.01 15.23
CA THR A 146 -7.76 -0.07 14.30
C THR A 146 -7.26 -0.08 12.86
N TYR A 147 -7.97 -0.76 11.96
CA TYR A 147 -7.60 -0.85 10.56
C TYR A 147 -8.58 -0.11 9.66
N HIS A 148 -8.05 0.72 8.77
CA HIS A 148 -8.83 1.35 7.71
C HIS A 148 -8.84 0.48 6.45
N ASP A 149 -10.00 -0.07 6.11
CA ASP A 149 -10.18 -0.81 4.87
C ASP A 149 -10.05 0.12 3.66
N SER A 150 -8.96 -0.01 2.92
CA SER A 150 -8.80 0.68 1.64
C SER A 150 -9.82 0.16 0.63
N CYS A 151 -10.58 1.08 0.01
CA CYS A 151 -11.68 0.72 -0.89
C CYS A 151 -11.21 -0.08 -2.11
N TYR A 152 -10.05 0.25 -2.69
CA TYR A 152 -9.49 -0.49 -3.84
C TYR A 152 -8.94 -1.87 -3.45
N LEU A 153 -8.50 -2.05 -2.22
CA LEU A 153 -8.06 -3.35 -1.74
C LEU A 153 -9.26 -4.24 -1.37
N GLY A 154 -10.14 -3.73 -0.51
CA GLY A 154 -11.29 -4.47 0.00
C GLY A 154 -12.46 -4.49 -0.99
N ARG A 155 -13.13 -3.35 -1.18
CA ARG A 155 -14.39 -3.28 -1.93
C ARG A 155 -14.24 -3.70 -3.39
N VAL A 156 -13.15 -3.30 -4.05
CA VAL A 156 -12.92 -3.59 -5.47
C VAL A 156 -12.29 -4.97 -5.68
N ASN A 157 -11.37 -5.38 -4.81
CA ASN A 157 -10.59 -6.60 -4.99
C ASN A 157 -10.88 -7.71 -3.95
N GLY A 158 -11.79 -7.51 -3.01
CA GLY A 158 -12.24 -8.54 -2.05
C GLY A 158 -11.21 -8.90 -0.96
N ILE A 159 -10.13 -8.14 -0.82
CA ILE A 159 -9.04 -8.44 0.13
C ILE A 159 -9.31 -7.76 1.47
N TYR A 160 -9.91 -8.48 2.41
CA TYR A 160 -10.25 -8.00 3.75
C TYR A 160 -9.48 -8.72 4.86
N GLU A 161 -9.18 -10.01 4.66
CA GLU A 161 -8.62 -10.85 5.72
C GLU A 161 -7.09 -10.74 5.83
N ALA A 162 -6.38 -10.57 4.71
CA ALA A 162 -4.92 -10.50 4.73
C ALA A 162 -4.39 -9.39 5.65
N PRO A 163 -4.89 -8.14 5.61
CA PRO A 163 -4.47 -7.09 6.54
C PRO A 163 -4.71 -7.47 8.00
N ARG A 164 -5.85 -8.09 8.30
CA ARG A 164 -6.24 -8.50 9.66
C ARG A 164 -5.37 -9.63 10.19
N ALA A 165 -5.10 -10.63 9.35
CA ALA A 165 -4.21 -11.74 9.71
C ALA A 165 -2.78 -11.24 10.03
N VAL A 166 -2.26 -10.28 9.26
CA VAL A 166 -0.96 -9.68 9.55
C VAL A 166 -0.97 -8.92 10.88
N LEU A 167 -2.02 -8.12 11.15
CA LEU A 167 -2.14 -7.39 12.42
C LEU A 167 -2.29 -8.33 13.62
N GLN A 168 -3.03 -9.42 13.48
CA GLN A 168 -3.13 -10.46 14.52
C GLN A 168 -1.79 -11.14 14.79
N ALA A 169 -0.99 -11.38 13.75
CA ALA A 169 0.36 -11.95 13.91
C ALA A 169 1.34 -11.05 14.67
N LEU A 170 1.01 -9.76 14.84
CA LEU A 170 1.77 -8.81 15.66
C LEU A 170 1.37 -8.84 17.15
N ASP A 171 0.48 -9.74 17.55
CA ASP A 171 -0.14 -9.79 18.90
C ASP A 171 -0.87 -8.49 19.28
N ALA A 172 -1.29 -7.68 18.30
CA ALA A 172 -2.05 -6.48 18.52
C ALA A 172 -3.53 -6.78 18.84
N GLU A 173 -4.14 -5.97 19.69
CA GLU A 173 -5.59 -5.96 19.89
C GLU A 173 -6.24 -5.21 18.71
N LEU A 174 -6.73 -5.96 17.72
CA LEU A 174 -7.44 -5.37 16.58
C LEU A 174 -8.86 -4.93 16.99
N VAL A 175 -9.13 -3.63 16.96
CA VAL A 175 -10.45 -3.05 17.22
C VAL A 175 -11.05 -2.53 15.92
N GLU A 176 -12.18 -3.11 15.52
CA GLU A 176 -12.83 -2.76 14.26
C GLU A 176 -13.64 -1.46 14.38
N MET A 177 -13.54 -0.61 13.38
CA MET A 177 -14.46 0.51 13.22
C MET A 177 -15.87 0.00 12.88
N LYS A 178 -16.90 0.73 13.26
CA LYS A 178 -18.30 0.37 12.98
C LYS A 178 -18.53 0.18 11.47
N ARG A 179 -17.98 1.09 10.66
CA ARG A 179 -17.97 1.01 9.20
C ARG A 179 -16.69 0.33 8.75
N SER A 180 -16.67 -0.99 8.67
CA SER A 180 -15.50 -1.79 8.29
C SER A 180 -15.80 -2.74 7.14
N ARG A 181 -14.78 -3.35 6.55
CA ARG A 181 -14.87 -4.31 5.45
C ARG A 181 -15.63 -3.74 4.25
N ALA A 182 -16.64 -4.44 3.75
CA ALA A 182 -17.45 -4.00 2.59
C ALA A 182 -18.22 -2.69 2.85
N HIS A 183 -18.56 -2.41 4.11
CA HIS A 183 -19.25 -1.21 4.56
C HIS A 183 -18.30 -0.09 5.02
N GLY A 184 -16.98 -0.26 4.82
CA GLY A 184 -15.97 0.71 5.22
C GLY A 184 -16.23 2.10 4.61
N LEU A 185 -16.14 3.16 5.43
CA LEU A 185 -16.17 4.53 4.93
C LEU A 185 -14.88 4.82 4.17
N CYS A 186 -14.99 5.53 3.04
CA CYS A 186 -13.83 5.96 2.26
C CYS A 186 -12.94 6.93 3.05
N CYS A 187 -11.65 7.00 2.72
CA CYS A 187 -10.75 8.03 3.24
C CYS A 187 -10.91 9.39 2.54
N GLY A 188 -11.64 9.44 1.43
CA GLY A 188 -11.86 10.66 0.66
C GLY A 188 -10.89 10.91 -0.51
N ALA A 189 -9.81 10.12 -0.66
CA ALA A 189 -8.80 10.33 -1.72
C ALA A 189 -9.23 9.86 -3.11
N GLY A 190 -10.15 8.90 -3.19
CA GLY A 190 -10.55 8.24 -4.43
C GLY A 190 -11.15 9.17 -5.47
N GLY A 191 -11.23 8.70 -6.73
CA GLY A 191 -11.76 9.52 -7.83
C GLY A 191 -10.89 10.73 -8.17
N ALA A 192 -9.59 10.66 -7.89
CA ALA A 192 -8.64 11.76 -7.99
C ALA A 192 -8.92 12.96 -7.06
N GLN A 193 -9.76 12.80 -6.03
CA GLN A 193 -10.15 13.90 -5.14
C GLN A 193 -8.97 14.46 -4.35
N MET A 194 -7.97 13.64 -3.97
CA MET A 194 -6.79 14.16 -3.27
C MET A 194 -5.96 15.15 -4.09
N PHE A 195 -6.19 15.24 -5.40
CA PHE A 195 -5.52 16.19 -6.32
C PHE A 195 -6.39 17.38 -6.71
N LYS A 196 -7.57 17.51 -6.10
CA LYS A 196 -8.53 18.58 -6.39
C LYS A 196 -8.72 19.47 -5.16
N GLU A 197 -9.20 20.69 -5.42
CA GLU A 197 -9.69 21.55 -4.35
C GLU A 197 -10.85 20.86 -3.60
N PRO A 198 -10.90 20.93 -2.27
CA PRO A 198 -11.99 20.36 -1.50
C PRO A 198 -13.34 20.95 -1.91
N GLU A 199 -14.33 20.10 -2.12
CA GLU A 199 -15.69 20.54 -2.37
C GLU A 199 -16.33 21.09 -1.09
N LYS A 200 -17.14 22.15 -1.22
CA LYS A 200 -17.84 22.73 -0.08
C LYS A 200 -18.84 21.72 0.49
N GLY A 201 -18.75 21.48 1.77
CA GLY A 201 -19.59 20.55 2.52
C GLY A 201 -19.61 20.86 4.01
N ASN A 202 -20.37 20.10 4.76
CA ASN A 202 -20.45 20.29 6.23
C ASN A 202 -19.24 19.67 6.96
N LYS A 203 -18.59 18.68 6.36
CA LYS A 203 -17.45 17.95 6.94
C LYS A 203 -16.71 17.17 5.86
N ASP A 204 -15.40 17.19 5.93
CA ASP A 204 -14.57 16.39 5.04
C ASP A 204 -14.67 14.89 5.35
N ILE A 205 -14.61 14.07 4.30
CA ILE A 205 -14.72 12.60 4.42
C ILE A 205 -13.59 12.02 5.28
N ASN A 206 -12.35 12.51 5.12
CA ASN A 206 -11.23 12.07 5.93
C ASN A 206 -11.39 12.44 7.41
N SER A 207 -11.95 13.60 7.72
CA SER A 207 -12.28 14.03 9.07
C SER A 207 -13.33 13.13 9.70
N GLU A 208 -14.38 12.79 8.97
CA GLU A 208 -15.42 11.85 9.43
C GLU A 208 -14.83 10.46 9.70
N ARG A 209 -13.92 9.99 8.82
CA ARG A 209 -13.26 8.69 9.01
C ARG A 209 -12.26 8.69 10.16
N ALA A 210 -11.53 9.79 10.34
CA ALA A 210 -10.63 9.96 11.47
C ALA A 210 -11.39 10.01 12.81
N ASP A 211 -12.54 10.68 12.89
CA ASP A 211 -13.37 10.73 14.10
C ASP A 211 -13.84 9.31 14.49
N GLU A 212 -14.25 8.50 13.52
CA GLU A 212 -14.65 7.11 13.79
C GLU A 212 -13.47 6.28 14.33
N ALA A 213 -12.28 6.43 13.75
CA ALA A 213 -11.08 5.75 14.22
C ALA A 213 -10.67 6.20 15.61
N LEU A 214 -10.63 7.52 15.86
CA LEU A 214 -10.24 8.11 17.14
C LEU A 214 -11.22 7.77 18.26
N GLY A 215 -12.51 7.62 17.94
CA GLY A 215 -13.54 7.19 18.89
C GLY A 215 -13.26 5.82 19.53
N LEU A 216 -12.42 4.99 18.91
CA LEU A 216 -11.97 3.72 19.46
C LEU A 216 -10.75 3.84 20.39
N GLN A 217 -10.17 5.03 20.52
CA GLN A 217 -8.97 5.31 21.33
C GLN A 217 -7.80 4.33 20.98
N PRO A 218 -7.43 4.18 19.70
CA PRO A 218 -6.37 3.27 19.31
C PRO A 218 -4.99 3.90 19.57
N ALA A 219 -3.98 3.07 19.80
CA ALA A 219 -2.57 3.50 19.78
C ALA A 219 -2.11 3.82 18.33
N ALA A 220 -2.69 3.13 17.35
CA ALA A 220 -2.41 3.38 15.94
C ALA A 220 -3.61 3.07 15.04
N VAL A 221 -3.70 3.81 13.93
CA VAL A 221 -4.57 3.50 12.80
C VAL A 221 -3.70 2.83 11.72
N ALA A 222 -3.92 1.56 11.49
CA ALA A 222 -3.24 0.82 10.43
C ALA A 222 -3.91 1.06 9.08
N VAL A 223 -3.08 1.23 8.05
CA VAL A 223 -3.50 1.42 6.66
C VAL A 223 -2.70 0.50 5.73
N ALA A 224 -3.18 0.32 4.51
CA ALA A 224 -2.51 -0.43 3.46
C ALA A 224 -2.64 0.29 2.10
N CYS A 225 -2.51 1.62 2.13
CA CYS A 225 -2.63 2.49 0.95
C CYS A 225 -1.97 3.84 1.25
N PRO A 226 -1.05 4.32 0.41
CA PRO A 226 -0.40 5.61 0.64
C PRO A 226 -1.38 6.79 0.63
N PHE A 227 -2.40 6.75 -0.21
CA PHE A 227 -3.41 7.81 -0.25
C PHE A 227 -4.30 7.81 1.00
N CYS A 228 -4.72 6.62 1.46
CA CYS A 228 -5.45 6.51 2.73
C CYS A 228 -4.60 7.00 3.91
N MET A 229 -3.28 6.75 3.88
CA MET A 229 -2.35 7.24 4.89
C MET A 229 -2.35 8.76 4.96
N THR A 230 -2.20 9.44 3.83
CA THR A 230 -2.21 10.91 3.76
C THR A 230 -3.52 11.46 4.32
N MET A 231 -4.66 10.98 3.80
CA MET A 231 -5.98 11.46 4.21
C MET A 231 -6.26 11.25 5.70
N LEU A 232 -5.92 10.08 6.24
CA LEU A 232 -6.15 9.79 7.67
C LEU A 232 -5.18 10.55 8.57
N ARG A 233 -3.94 10.76 8.15
CA ARG A 233 -3.00 11.64 8.89
C ARG A 233 -3.52 13.06 8.97
N ASP A 234 -4.01 13.61 7.87
CA ASP A 234 -4.59 14.95 7.84
C ASP A 234 -5.83 15.01 8.72
N GLY A 235 -6.70 13.98 8.67
CA GLY A 235 -7.86 13.87 9.55
C GLY A 235 -7.48 13.79 11.04
N VAL A 236 -6.47 13.01 11.41
CA VAL A 236 -5.97 12.93 12.80
C VAL A 236 -5.33 14.26 13.23
N LYS A 237 -4.55 14.89 12.35
CA LYS A 237 -3.92 16.19 12.60
C LYS A 237 -4.94 17.29 12.79
N SER A 238 -6.03 17.31 12.00
CA SER A 238 -7.11 18.29 12.15
C SER A 238 -7.86 18.17 13.51
N ARG A 239 -7.62 17.10 14.26
CA ARG A 239 -8.12 16.86 15.63
C ARG A 239 -7.03 17.03 16.69
N GLU A 240 -5.85 17.53 16.31
CA GLU A 240 -4.70 17.72 17.22
C GLU A 240 -4.30 16.43 17.96
N LYS A 241 -4.48 15.26 17.31
CA LYS A 241 -4.22 13.92 17.88
C LYS A 241 -2.99 13.21 17.31
N GLU A 242 -2.19 13.86 16.49
CA GLU A 242 -1.01 13.26 15.82
C GLU A 242 0.11 12.85 16.80
N GLN A 243 0.11 13.41 18.02
CA GLN A 243 1.06 13.01 19.07
C GLN A 243 0.56 11.78 19.87
N GLU A 244 -0.75 11.52 19.87
CA GLU A 244 -1.36 10.44 20.62
C GLU A 244 -1.60 9.19 19.76
N VAL A 245 -1.98 9.38 18.49
CA VAL A 245 -2.40 8.31 17.58
C VAL A 245 -1.59 8.36 16.30
N GLN A 246 -0.84 7.32 16.04
CA GLN A 246 -0.05 7.19 14.81
C GLN A 246 -0.87 6.60 13.67
N VAL A 247 -0.68 7.10 12.46
CA VAL A 247 -1.18 6.44 11.23
C VAL A 247 0.00 5.76 10.56
N LEU A 248 -0.03 4.43 10.52
CA LEU A 248 1.08 3.59 10.06
C LEU A 248 0.61 2.61 8.99
N ASP A 249 1.44 2.39 7.99
CA ASP A 249 1.21 1.29 7.06
C ASP A 249 1.54 -0.06 7.72
N ILE A 250 0.83 -1.10 7.32
CA ILE A 250 1.07 -2.48 7.82
C ILE A 250 2.53 -2.90 7.61
N ALA A 251 3.17 -2.50 6.51
CA ALA A 251 4.58 -2.81 6.27
C ALA A 251 5.51 -2.18 7.34
N GLU A 252 5.19 -1.00 7.86
CA GLU A 252 5.97 -0.37 8.94
C GLU A 252 5.82 -1.13 10.25
N LEU A 253 4.57 -1.54 10.59
CA LEU A 253 4.29 -2.34 11.78
C LEU A 253 5.05 -3.68 11.76
N VAL A 254 5.04 -4.35 10.60
CA VAL A 254 5.79 -5.60 10.41
C VAL A 254 7.29 -5.37 10.48
N ALA A 255 7.83 -4.36 9.78
CA ALA A 255 9.27 -4.09 9.76
C ALA A 255 9.84 -3.73 11.14
N GLU A 256 9.06 -3.06 12.00
CA GLU A 256 9.44 -2.77 13.39
C GLU A 256 9.44 -4.04 14.26
N SER A 257 8.61 -4.99 13.92
CA SER A 257 8.43 -6.25 14.68
C SER A 257 9.29 -7.40 14.17
N LEU A 258 10.10 -7.22 13.12
CA LEU A 258 10.99 -8.28 12.62
C LEU A 258 12.03 -8.70 13.67
N VAL A 259 12.24 -10.02 13.80
CA VAL A 259 13.43 -10.55 14.49
C VAL A 259 14.66 -10.13 13.70
N LYS A 260 15.66 -9.56 14.39
CA LYS A 260 16.93 -9.16 13.77
C LYS A 260 17.81 -10.37 13.47
#